data_a0ec4b698dbc1eb251e73c8c8d6f618c
#
_entry.id   a0ec4b698dbc1eb251e73c8c8d6f618c
#
_cell.length_a   1.000
_cell.length_b   1.000
_cell.length_c   1.000
_cell.angle_alpha   90.00
_cell.angle_beta   90.00
_cell.angle_gamma   90.00
#
_symmetry.space_group_name_H-M   'P 1'
#
loop_
_entity.id
_entity.type
_entity.pdbx_description
1 polymer ?
#
loop_
_entity_poly.entity_id
_entity_poly.type
_entity_poly.pdbx_seq_one_letter_code
_entity_poly.pdbx_strand_id
1 'polypeptide(L)'
;AESGKPLVRAKKEKPLGPGRGNYVRAYSYSMVGFAARCLYLNEMLDEANAGLAENAQHYLDNPLDINDRDSFHWHAEIVMRLIEIYGSSGSKHAGRITKETEALALKPIWEYVRKVSWLGKAEHENSKTWHIYLSENHHAMSFTVCWQFARIAKDRAEYKDLKYDDGATAAEHYRTWNAYFVVYCRERARKSPCIEMMSDDYNSTLIKGFYNFYDFGDPQVRRSAGLLLDLYFAYWAQEQIDGVQGGGRSRIYFYNGLSQNRNHGNAPLAWFYFGIGKQPTVYGHDMNAALSDYRPPAVVADIATDVQGRGRYEVRQRPQGLGTQGRPMTTAVTTVPTEMRTDGGGILRYSYCDPAFIVGTPMTEARPLNDWAAISAQ
;
A
#
# COMPACT_ATOMS: atom_id res chain seq x y z
N ALA A 1 5.12 19.85 8.13
CA ALA A 1 6.25 20.44 7.44
C ALA A 1 7.54 19.99 8.11
N GLU A 2 8.44 19.37 7.38
CA GLU A 2 9.80 19.14 7.88
C GLU A 2 10.44 20.51 8.04
N SER A 3 10.47 20.97 9.28
CA SER A 3 10.90 22.31 9.63
C SER A 3 12.32 22.59 9.14
N GLY A 4 12.47 23.39 8.09
CA GLY A 4 13.71 24.07 7.74
C GLY A 4 14.83 23.23 7.11
N LYS A 5 14.64 21.97 6.78
CA LYS A 5 15.64 21.23 6.02
C LYS A 5 15.51 21.55 4.52
N PRO A 6 16.61 21.88 3.84
CA PRO A 6 16.56 22.13 2.42
C PRO A 6 16.08 20.89 1.66
N LEU A 7 15.31 21.12 0.59
CA LEU A 7 14.95 20.06 -0.34
C LEU A 7 16.22 19.62 -1.08
N VAL A 8 16.57 18.36 -0.93
CA VAL A 8 17.76 17.78 -1.58
C VAL A 8 17.32 16.63 -2.46
N ARG A 9 17.68 16.70 -3.73
CA ARG A 9 17.45 15.63 -4.69
C ARG A 9 18.38 14.46 -4.40
N ALA A 10 17.83 13.25 -4.38
CA ALA A 10 18.63 12.02 -4.28
C ALA A 10 19.56 11.89 -5.51
N LYS A 11 20.78 11.43 -5.25
CA LYS A 11 21.76 11.14 -6.30
C LYS A 11 21.89 9.63 -6.47
N LYS A 12 22.07 9.19 -7.70
CA LYS A 12 22.38 7.80 -8.03
C LYS A 12 23.87 7.58 -7.77
N GLU A 13 24.20 7.12 -6.56
CA GLU A 13 25.60 7.03 -6.13
C GLU A 13 26.29 5.74 -6.57
N LYS A 14 25.53 4.69 -6.89
CA LYS A 14 26.08 3.35 -7.22
C LYS A 14 25.49 2.80 -8.50
N PRO A 15 26.27 2.05 -9.30
CA PRO A 15 25.74 1.29 -10.42
C PRO A 15 24.69 0.29 -9.93
N LEU A 16 23.60 0.17 -10.66
CA LEU A 16 22.60 -0.87 -10.41
C LEU A 16 23.17 -2.19 -10.95
N GLY A 17 23.20 -3.24 -10.13
CA GLY A 17 23.73 -4.56 -10.43
C GLY A 17 22.71 -5.67 -10.21
N PRO A 18 23.06 -6.94 -10.37
CA PRO A 18 22.20 -8.07 -10.04
C PRO A 18 21.69 -7.98 -8.59
N GLY A 19 20.43 -8.34 -8.35
CA GLY A 19 19.80 -8.23 -7.03
C GLY A 19 19.53 -6.81 -6.55
N ARG A 20 19.46 -5.88 -7.45
CA ARG A 20 19.36 -4.42 -7.22
C ARG A 20 17.96 -3.92 -6.83
N GLY A 21 16.92 -4.77 -6.83
CA GLY A 21 15.53 -4.35 -6.63
C GLY A 21 15.33 -3.42 -5.45
N ASN A 22 15.89 -3.73 -4.29
CA ASN A 22 15.84 -2.85 -3.12
C ASN A 22 16.55 -1.52 -3.32
N TYR A 23 17.66 -1.50 -4.03
CA TYR A 23 18.39 -0.27 -4.33
C TYR A 23 17.61 0.62 -5.32
N VAL A 24 17.07 0.04 -6.39
CA VAL A 24 16.23 0.74 -7.35
C VAL A 24 15.00 1.31 -6.67
N ARG A 25 14.34 0.52 -5.81
CA ARG A 25 13.19 0.96 -5.05
C ARG A 25 13.52 2.14 -4.13
N ALA A 26 14.60 2.07 -3.37
CA ALA A 26 15.03 3.13 -2.47
C ALA A 26 15.33 4.43 -3.24
N TYR A 27 16.02 4.32 -4.36
CA TYR A 27 16.29 5.44 -5.26
C TYR A 27 15.00 6.05 -5.81
N SER A 28 14.10 5.23 -6.34
CA SER A 28 12.81 5.68 -6.89
C SER A 28 11.94 6.35 -5.83
N TYR A 29 11.87 5.80 -4.62
CA TYR A 29 11.17 6.45 -3.51
C TYR A 29 11.76 7.80 -3.16
N SER A 30 13.10 7.92 -3.15
CA SER A 30 13.78 9.19 -2.86
C SER A 30 13.49 10.24 -3.91
N MET A 31 13.51 9.85 -5.21
CA MET A 31 13.22 10.76 -6.32
C MET A 31 11.75 11.21 -6.33
N VAL A 32 10.83 10.26 -6.20
CA VAL A 32 9.40 10.54 -6.18
C VAL A 32 9.00 11.33 -4.93
N GLY A 33 9.59 11.01 -3.77
CA GLY A 33 9.39 11.75 -2.53
C GLY A 33 9.92 13.19 -2.58
N PHE A 34 11.07 13.40 -3.21
CA PHE A 34 11.58 14.74 -3.48
C PHE A 34 10.62 15.53 -4.37
N ALA A 35 10.20 14.96 -5.50
CA ALA A 35 9.26 15.62 -6.41
C ALA A 35 7.92 15.93 -5.71
N ALA A 36 7.40 15.01 -4.90
CA ALA A 36 6.16 15.22 -4.15
C ALA A 36 6.25 16.45 -3.22
N ARG A 37 7.37 16.62 -2.52
CA ARG A 37 7.58 17.77 -1.63
C ARG A 37 7.68 19.07 -2.42
N CYS A 38 8.45 19.10 -3.51
CA CYS A 38 8.57 20.27 -4.38
C CYS A 38 7.22 20.69 -4.95
N LEU A 39 6.46 19.72 -5.48
CA LEU A 39 5.13 19.96 -6.04
C LEU A 39 4.14 20.47 -4.97
N TYR A 40 4.19 19.92 -3.76
CA TYR A 40 3.34 20.36 -2.66
C TYR A 40 3.66 21.79 -2.23
N LEU A 41 4.95 22.12 -2.04
CA LEU A 41 5.41 23.43 -1.61
C LEU A 41 5.35 24.49 -2.72
N ASN A 42 5.17 24.08 -3.96
CA ASN A 42 5.28 24.94 -5.15
C ASN A 42 6.67 25.56 -5.31
N GLU A 43 7.69 24.76 -5.03
CA GLU A 43 9.10 25.16 -5.08
C GLU A 43 9.89 24.19 -5.93
N MET A 44 10.97 24.62 -6.57
CA MET A 44 11.86 23.76 -7.36
C MET A 44 11.10 22.86 -8.35
N LEU A 45 10.14 23.44 -9.09
CA LEU A 45 9.26 22.64 -9.98
C LEU A 45 10.03 22.03 -11.15
N ASP A 46 11.05 22.71 -11.67
CA ASP A 46 11.88 22.18 -12.75
C ASP A 46 12.67 20.96 -12.30
N GLU A 47 13.22 21.00 -11.09
CA GLU A 47 13.93 19.86 -10.49
C GLU A 47 12.97 18.72 -10.14
N ALA A 48 11.74 19.01 -9.72
CA ALA A 48 10.71 18.00 -9.49
C ALA A 48 10.36 17.27 -10.79
N ASN A 49 10.13 18.02 -11.86
CA ASN A 49 9.86 17.46 -13.19
C ASN A 49 11.07 16.67 -13.72
N ALA A 50 12.27 17.21 -13.59
CA ALA A 50 13.50 16.49 -13.97
C ALA A 50 13.66 15.19 -13.19
N GLY A 51 13.36 15.17 -11.89
CA GLY A 51 13.40 13.97 -11.05
C GLY A 51 12.40 12.90 -11.46
N LEU A 52 11.16 13.29 -11.76
CA LEU A 52 10.13 12.36 -12.27
C LEU A 52 10.51 11.82 -13.64
N ALA A 53 11.02 12.68 -14.53
CA ALA A 53 11.49 12.28 -15.85
C ALA A 53 12.67 11.29 -15.76
N GLU A 54 13.66 11.57 -14.91
CA GLU A 54 14.80 10.68 -14.67
C GLU A 54 14.35 9.31 -14.14
N ASN A 55 13.41 9.30 -13.18
CA ASN A 55 12.84 8.05 -12.66
C ASN A 55 12.15 7.25 -13.76
N ALA A 56 11.35 7.90 -14.61
CA ALA A 56 10.67 7.24 -15.71
C ALA A 56 11.66 6.70 -16.76
N GLN A 57 12.64 7.52 -17.14
CA GLN A 57 13.67 7.14 -18.13
C GLN A 57 14.51 5.96 -17.64
N HIS A 58 14.83 5.90 -16.33
CA HIS A 58 15.53 4.74 -15.77
C HIS A 58 14.82 3.43 -16.09
N TYR A 59 13.50 3.37 -15.90
CA TYR A 59 12.73 2.14 -16.17
C TYR A 59 12.56 1.84 -17.66
N LEU A 60 12.51 2.85 -18.50
CA LEU A 60 12.49 2.66 -19.96
C LEU A 60 13.82 2.10 -20.48
N ASP A 61 14.93 2.57 -19.92
CA ASP A 61 16.28 2.10 -20.26
C ASP A 61 16.60 0.72 -19.64
N ASN A 62 15.89 0.36 -18.57
CA ASN A 62 16.08 -0.89 -17.83
C ASN A 62 14.76 -1.66 -17.66
N PRO A 63 14.20 -2.21 -18.75
CA PRO A 63 12.86 -2.81 -18.73
C PRO A 63 12.73 -4.03 -17.80
N LEU A 64 13.82 -4.68 -17.43
CA LEU A 64 13.82 -5.76 -16.44
C LEU A 64 13.45 -5.24 -15.03
N ASP A 65 13.76 -3.99 -14.72
CA ASP A 65 13.44 -3.39 -13.44
C ASP A 65 11.92 -3.11 -13.30
N ILE A 66 11.21 -2.93 -14.42
CA ILE A 66 9.73 -2.79 -14.41
C ILE A 66 9.08 -4.07 -13.86
N ASN A 67 9.63 -5.23 -14.18
CA ASN A 67 9.08 -6.52 -13.76
C ASN A 67 9.68 -7.03 -12.44
N ASP A 68 10.64 -6.30 -11.87
CA ASP A 68 11.19 -6.63 -10.56
C ASP A 68 10.14 -6.37 -9.47
N ARG A 69 9.70 -7.44 -8.80
CA ARG A 69 8.70 -7.38 -7.74
C ARG A 69 9.08 -6.46 -6.57
N ASP A 70 10.37 -6.20 -6.38
CA ASP A 70 10.89 -5.37 -5.31
C ASP A 70 11.15 -3.92 -5.75
N SER A 71 10.73 -3.53 -6.95
CA SER A 71 11.05 -2.22 -7.51
C SER A 71 9.80 -1.41 -7.90
N PHE A 72 9.24 -1.66 -9.08
CA PHE A 72 8.40 -0.71 -9.78
C PHE A 72 7.06 -0.38 -9.10
N HIS A 73 6.26 -1.38 -8.75
CA HIS A 73 4.92 -1.15 -8.17
C HIS A 73 4.95 -0.51 -6.77
N TRP A 74 6.11 -0.45 -6.14
CA TRP A 74 6.25 0.20 -4.84
C TRP A 74 6.05 1.72 -4.89
N HIS A 75 6.35 2.36 -6.02
CA HIS A 75 6.25 3.81 -6.15
C HIS A 75 5.32 4.29 -7.28
N ALA A 76 4.95 3.41 -8.22
CA ALA A 76 4.14 3.77 -9.37
C ALA A 76 2.79 4.41 -8.99
N GLU A 77 2.15 3.92 -7.91
CA GLU A 77 0.89 4.50 -7.42
C GLU A 77 1.07 5.91 -6.83
N ILE A 78 2.28 6.23 -6.32
CA ILE A 78 2.60 7.60 -5.85
C ILE A 78 2.78 8.50 -7.06
N VAL A 79 3.51 8.07 -8.08
CA VAL A 79 3.68 8.84 -9.32
C VAL A 79 2.32 9.18 -9.94
N MET A 80 1.43 8.21 -10.06
CA MET A 80 0.08 8.44 -10.58
C MET A 80 -0.72 9.40 -9.70
N ARG A 81 -0.58 9.29 -8.37
CA ARG A 81 -1.19 10.27 -7.46
C ARG A 81 -0.71 11.68 -7.72
N LEU A 82 0.60 11.87 -7.92
CA LEU A 82 1.16 13.19 -8.25
C LEU A 82 0.60 13.70 -9.58
N ILE A 83 0.45 12.86 -10.58
CA ILE A 83 -0.17 13.21 -11.87
C ILE A 83 -1.63 13.63 -11.67
N GLU A 84 -2.41 12.91 -10.88
CA GLU A 84 -3.82 13.22 -10.60
C GLU A 84 -4.01 14.55 -9.84
N ILE A 85 -3.03 14.95 -9.04
CA ILE A 85 -3.09 16.20 -8.26
C ILE A 85 -2.46 17.37 -9.04
N TYR A 86 -1.30 17.16 -9.67
CA TYR A 86 -0.41 18.20 -10.20
C TYR A 86 -0.19 18.15 -11.71
N GLY A 87 -0.67 17.10 -12.39
CA GLY A 87 -0.52 16.95 -13.83
C GLY A 87 -1.23 18.01 -14.65
N SER A 88 -1.18 17.92 -15.96
CA SER A 88 -1.76 18.90 -16.88
C SER A 88 -3.26 19.14 -16.67
N SER A 89 -3.99 18.13 -16.17
CA SER A 89 -5.40 18.19 -15.78
C SER A 89 -5.59 17.87 -14.29
N GLY A 90 -4.59 18.20 -13.48
CA GLY A 90 -4.57 17.87 -12.05
C GLY A 90 -5.71 18.49 -11.26
N SER A 91 -6.21 17.75 -10.27
CA SER A 91 -7.43 18.10 -9.52
C SER A 91 -7.28 19.30 -8.58
N LYS A 92 -6.05 19.60 -8.11
CA LYS A 92 -5.81 20.69 -7.14
C LYS A 92 -4.90 21.79 -7.68
N HIS A 93 -3.79 21.43 -8.29
CA HIS A 93 -2.77 22.36 -8.75
C HIS A 93 -2.25 21.94 -10.13
N ALA A 94 -3.13 21.98 -11.11
CA ALA A 94 -2.84 21.60 -12.49
C ALA A 94 -1.62 22.34 -13.07
N GLY A 95 -0.81 21.61 -13.83
CA GLY A 95 0.32 22.17 -14.58
C GLY A 95 1.63 22.27 -13.80
N ARG A 96 1.70 21.90 -12.51
CA ARG A 96 2.98 21.80 -11.79
C ARG A 96 3.85 20.65 -12.32
N ILE A 97 3.23 19.58 -12.82
CA ILE A 97 3.89 18.57 -13.65
C ILE A 97 3.63 18.96 -15.10
N THR A 98 4.70 19.10 -15.91
CA THR A 98 4.57 19.44 -17.32
C THR A 98 3.95 18.30 -18.11
N LYS A 99 3.34 18.60 -19.27
CA LYS A 99 2.74 17.57 -20.15
C LYS A 99 3.76 16.54 -20.60
N GLU A 100 4.99 16.98 -20.86
CA GLU A 100 6.11 16.15 -21.30
C GLU A 100 6.53 15.18 -20.19
N THR A 101 6.68 15.68 -18.96
CA THR A 101 7.02 14.85 -17.79
C THR A 101 5.90 13.86 -17.49
N GLU A 102 4.65 14.32 -17.53
CA GLU A 102 3.48 13.45 -17.32
C GLU A 102 3.41 12.34 -18.36
N ALA A 103 3.55 12.66 -19.65
CA ALA A 103 3.54 11.68 -20.74
C ALA A 103 4.70 10.67 -20.60
N LEU A 104 5.90 11.14 -20.22
CA LEU A 104 7.05 10.27 -19.99
C LEU A 104 6.84 9.35 -18.80
N ALA A 105 6.31 9.87 -17.68
CA ALA A 105 6.08 9.11 -16.45
C ALA A 105 5.03 7.98 -16.62
N LEU A 106 4.05 8.16 -17.49
CA LEU A 106 3.03 7.15 -17.76
C LEU A 106 3.53 5.98 -18.63
N LYS A 107 4.58 6.15 -19.44
CA LYS A 107 5.10 5.09 -20.34
C LYS A 107 5.55 3.83 -19.60
N PRO A 108 6.45 3.89 -18.59
CA PRO A 108 6.86 2.67 -17.88
C PRO A 108 5.70 2.07 -17.07
N ILE A 109 4.73 2.88 -16.64
CA ILE A 109 3.53 2.36 -15.95
C ILE A 109 2.68 1.56 -16.94
N TRP A 110 2.49 2.03 -18.17
CA TRP A 110 1.85 1.27 -19.24
C TRP A 110 2.55 -0.07 -19.50
N GLU A 111 3.89 -0.05 -19.64
CA GLU A 111 4.66 -1.28 -19.85
C GLU A 111 4.52 -2.29 -18.71
N TYR A 112 4.31 -1.83 -17.50
CA TYR A 112 4.00 -2.69 -16.35
C TYR A 112 2.57 -3.22 -16.41
N VAL A 113 1.57 -2.33 -16.47
CA VAL A 113 0.18 -2.71 -16.27
C VAL A 113 -0.36 -3.56 -17.43
N ARG A 114 0.04 -3.31 -18.67
CA ARG A 114 -0.43 -4.10 -19.81
C ARG A 114 -0.11 -5.59 -19.68
N LYS A 115 0.98 -5.93 -18.96
CA LYS A 115 1.42 -7.30 -18.70
C LYS A 115 0.83 -7.89 -17.42
N VAL A 116 0.65 -7.08 -16.40
CA VAL A 116 0.27 -7.53 -15.06
C VAL A 116 -1.25 -7.54 -14.86
N SER A 117 -1.94 -6.55 -15.43
CA SER A 117 -3.38 -6.41 -15.31
C SER A 117 -4.09 -7.36 -16.27
N TRP A 118 -4.80 -8.32 -15.71
CA TRP A 118 -5.62 -9.27 -16.42
C TRP A 118 -7.01 -9.30 -15.82
N LEU A 119 -8.06 -9.24 -16.64
CA LEU A 119 -9.45 -9.27 -16.16
C LEU A 119 -9.73 -10.51 -15.32
N GLY A 120 -9.13 -11.67 -15.67
CA GLY A 120 -9.28 -12.90 -14.90
C GLY A 120 -8.65 -12.83 -13.49
N LYS A 121 -7.72 -11.92 -13.22
CA LYS A 121 -7.19 -11.68 -11.87
C LYS A 121 -8.10 -10.79 -11.02
N ALA A 122 -8.98 -10.03 -11.65
CA ALA A 122 -9.94 -9.17 -10.98
C ALA A 122 -11.28 -9.89 -10.67
N GLU A 123 -11.28 -11.20 -10.67
CA GLU A 123 -12.43 -12.00 -10.22
C GLU A 123 -12.70 -11.73 -8.74
N HIS A 124 -13.96 -11.48 -8.42
CA HIS A 124 -14.38 -11.08 -7.08
C HIS A 124 -15.59 -11.87 -6.56
N GLU A 125 -16.17 -12.71 -7.38
CA GLU A 125 -17.22 -13.62 -6.96
C GLU A 125 -16.68 -14.77 -6.10
N ASN A 126 -17.53 -15.39 -5.28
CA ASN A 126 -17.19 -16.55 -4.47
C ASN A 126 -15.91 -16.38 -3.63
N SER A 127 -15.74 -15.20 -3.02
CA SER A 127 -14.59 -14.87 -2.16
C SER A 127 -13.22 -14.87 -2.88
N LYS A 128 -13.19 -14.74 -4.20
CA LYS A 128 -11.94 -14.75 -4.96
C LYS A 128 -11.02 -13.54 -4.69
N THR A 129 -11.50 -12.48 -4.07
CA THR A 129 -10.62 -11.40 -3.56
C THR A 129 -9.63 -11.87 -2.49
N TRP A 130 -9.78 -13.10 -2.00
CA TRP A 130 -8.84 -13.77 -1.10
C TRP A 130 -7.80 -14.63 -1.83
N HIS A 131 -7.83 -14.66 -3.14
CA HIS A 131 -6.74 -15.21 -3.94
C HIS A 131 -5.58 -14.22 -3.94
N ILE A 132 -4.59 -14.45 -3.11
CA ILE A 132 -3.44 -13.55 -2.96
C ILE A 132 -2.35 -13.95 -3.94
N TYR A 133 -1.95 -12.99 -4.77
CA TYR A 133 -0.82 -13.11 -5.68
C TYR A 133 0.41 -12.47 -5.03
N LEU A 134 1.48 -13.21 -4.88
CA LEU A 134 2.67 -12.82 -4.10
C LEU A 134 2.34 -12.73 -2.60
N SER A 135 2.84 -11.71 -1.88
CA SER A 135 2.39 -11.40 -0.52
C SER A 135 1.22 -10.43 -0.54
N GLU A 136 0.55 -10.24 0.60
CA GLU A 136 -0.64 -9.40 0.67
C GLU A 136 -0.37 -7.94 0.27
N ASN A 137 0.74 -7.38 0.74
CA ASN A 137 1.13 -6.02 0.40
C ASN A 137 1.50 -5.87 -1.10
N HIS A 138 2.22 -6.83 -1.68
CA HIS A 138 2.53 -6.82 -3.12
C HIS A 138 1.27 -6.95 -3.97
N HIS A 139 0.34 -7.82 -3.58
CA HIS A 139 -0.95 -7.96 -4.23
C HIS A 139 -1.72 -6.62 -4.25
N ALA A 140 -1.86 -5.98 -3.08
CA ALA A 140 -2.57 -4.71 -2.97
C ALA A 140 -1.89 -3.62 -3.81
N MET A 141 -0.58 -3.43 -3.68
CA MET A 141 0.16 -2.42 -4.44
C MET A 141 0.07 -2.65 -5.96
N SER A 142 0.26 -3.87 -6.42
CA SER A 142 0.22 -4.18 -7.84
C SER A 142 -1.17 -3.93 -8.44
N PHE A 143 -2.22 -4.33 -7.75
CA PHE A 143 -3.59 -4.21 -8.25
C PHE A 143 -4.12 -2.78 -8.13
N THR A 144 -3.69 -2.01 -7.13
CA THR A 144 -3.99 -0.57 -7.08
C THR A 144 -3.33 0.19 -8.23
N VAL A 145 -2.10 -0.19 -8.61
CA VAL A 145 -1.44 0.36 -9.82
C VAL A 145 -2.26 0.04 -11.08
N CYS A 146 -2.73 -1.21 -11.23
CA CYS A 146 -3.57 -1.61 -12.36
C CYS A 146 -4.87 -0.80 -12.43
N TRP A 147 -5.58 -0.66 -11.32
CA TRP A 147 -6.80 0.14 -11.24
C TRP A 147 -6.56 1.62 -11.58
N GLN A 148 -5.55 2.23 -10.95
CA GLN A 148 -5.31 3.66 -11.08
C GLN A 148 -4.86 4.04 -12.50
N PHE A 149 -4.00 3.21 -13.10
CA PHE A 149 -3.63 3.45 -14.49
C PHE A 149 -4.83 3.29 -15.44
N ALA A 150 -5.64 2.27 -15.27
CA ALA A 150 -6.83 2.08 -16.10
C ALA A 150 -7.81 3.27 -15.98
N ARG A 151 -7.95 3.84 -14.77
CA ARG A 151 -8.72 5.05 -14.53
C ARG A 151 -8.18 6.26 -15.31
N ILE A 152 -6.86 6.46 -15.28
CA ILE A 152 -6.22 7.56 -16.01
C ILE A 152 -6.29 7.32 -17.53
N ALA A 153 -6.01 6.10 -17.97
CA ALA A 153 -5.82 5.75 -19.37
C ALA A 153 -7.11 5.72 -20.19
N LYS A 154 -8.26 5.37 -19.57
CA LYS A 154 -9.54 5.21 -20.27
C LYS A 154 -10.02 6.48 -20.99
N ASP A 155 -9.60 7.65 -20.52
CA ASP A 155 -10.00 8.95 -21.05
C ASP A 155 -8.87 9.67 -21.84
N ARG A 156 -7.66 9.06 -21.88
CA ARG A 156 -6.51 9.64 -22.57
C ARG A 156 -6.38 9.14 -24.00
N ALA A 157 -6.22 10.06 -24.93
CA ALA A 157 -6.12 9.75 -26.35
C ALA A 157 -4.98 8.76 -26.66
N GLU A 158 -3.87 8.84 -25.90
CA GLU A 158 -2.68 8.01 -26.08
C GLU A 158 -2.88 6.55 -25.66
N TYR A 159 -3.87 6.27 -24.77
CA TYR A 159 -4.01 4.94 -24.15
C TYR A 159 -5.39 4.32 -24.29
N LYS A 160 -6.47 5.11 -24.51
CA LYS A 160 -7.85 4.64 -24.44
C LYS A 160 -8.19 3.50 -25.40
N ASP A 161 -7.54 3.50 -26.55
CA ASP A 161 -7.76 2.51 -27.63
C ASP A 161 -6.70 1.40 -27.65
N LEU A 162 -5.66 1.50 -26.80
CA LEU A 162 -4.67 0.47 -26.66
C LEU A 162 -5.26 -0.76 -25.96
N LYS A 163 -4.73 -1.91 -26.32
CA LYS A 163 -5.10 -3.19 -25.69
C LYS A 163 -4.02 -3.66 -24.73
N TYR A 164 -4.46 -4.10 -23.56
CA TYR A 164 -3.63 -4.86 -22.64
C TYR A 164 -3.30 -6.23 -23.22
N ASP A 165 -2.34 -6.95 -22.66
CA ASP A 165 -1.91 -8.25 -23.17
C ASP A 165 -3.03 -9.33 -23.10
N ASP A 166 -4.08 -9.11 -22.31
CA ASP A 166 -5.30 -9.93 -22.30
C ASP A 166 -6.36 -9.51 -23.34
N GLY A 167 -6.06 -8.53 -24.17
CA GLY A 167 -6.92 -8.04 -25.23
C GLY A 167 -7.97 -7.02 -24.83
N ALA A 168 -8.10 -6.70 -23.52
CA ALA A 168 -9.06 -5.73 -23.03
C ALA A 168 -8.55 -4.28 -23.11
N THR A 169 -9.47 -3.32 -23.04
CA THR A 169 -9.19 -1.88 -23.02
C THR A 169 -9.03 -1.35 -21.60
N ALA A 170 -8.47 -0.15 -21.45
CA ALA A 170 -8.40 0.55 -20.16
C ALA A 170 -9.79 0.74 -19.52
N ALA A 171 -10.83 1.02 -20.32
CA ALA A 171 -12.19 1.17 -19.82
C ALA A 171 -12.76 -0.14 -19.24
N GLU A 172 -12.48 -1.28 -19.87
CA GLU A 172 -12.85 -2.61 -19.37
C GLU A 172 -12.12 -2.95 -18.09
N HIS A 173 -10.80 -2.74 -18.03
CA HIS A 173 -10.00 -2.90 -16.83
C HIS A 173 -10.49 -2.02 -15.68
N TYR A 174 -10.77 -0.73 -15.94
CA TYR A 174 -11.26 0.18 -14.91
C TYR A 174 -12.56 -0.31 -14.30
N ARG A 175 -13.54 -0.69 -15.13
CA ARG A 175 -14.84 -1.21 -14.66
C ARG A 175 -14.68 -2.46 -13.81
N THR A 176 -13.83 -3.40 -14.26
CA THR A 176 -13.65 -4.67 -13.57
C THR A 176 -12.88 -4.52 -12.26
N TRP A 177 -11.83 -3.71 -12.25
CA TRP A 177 -11.09 -3.41 -11.02
C TRP A 177 -11.91 -2.60 -10.02
N ASN A 178 -12.80 -1.72 -10.46
CA ASN A 178 -13.73 -1.04 -9.55
C ASN A 178 -14.61 -2.05 -8.79
N ALA A 179 -15.23 -2.97 -9.51
CA ALA A 179 -16.07 -4.01 -8.90
C ALA A 179 -15.24 -4.87 -7.93
N TYR A 180 -14.04 -5.28 -8.35
CA TYR A 180 -13.11 -6.05 -7.52
C TYR A 180 -12.82 -5.35 -6.19
N PHE A 181 -12.43 -4.08 -6.20
CA PHE A 181 -12.03 -3.38 -4.99
C PHE A 181 -13.19 -3.05 -4.05
N VAL A 182 -14.39 -2.85 -4.57
CA VAL A 182 -15.60 -2.74 -3.74
C VAL A 182 -15.82 -4.04 -2.94
N VAL A 183 -15.71 -5.18 -3.61
CA VAL A 183 -15.85 -6.50 -2.96
C VAL A 183 -14.66 -6.76 -2.05
N TYR A 184 -13.43 -6.46 -2.48
CA TYR A 184 -12.22 -6.58 -1.66
C TYR A 184 -12.39 -5.87 -0.31
N CYS A 185 -12.77 -4.60 -0.31
CA CYS A 185 -12.97 -3.82 0.92
C CYS A 185 -14.04 -4.44 1.83
N ARG A 186 -15.16 -4.88 1.23
CA ARG A 186 -16.25 -5.53 1.98
C ARG A 186 -15.80 -6.84 2.62
N GLU A 187 -15.09 -7.68 1.90
CA GLU A 187 -14.60 -8.96 2.41
C GLU A 187 -13.54 -8.76 3.51
N ARG A 188 -12.66 -7.76 3.35
CA ARG A 188 -11.69 -7.37 4.39
C ARG A 188 -12.40 -6.86 5.65
N ALA A 189 -13.44 -6.05 5.51
CA ALA A 189 -14.23 -5.59 6.65
C ALA A 189 -14.94 -6.73 7.39
N ARG A 190 -15.36 -7.78 6.69
CA ARG A 190 -16.08 -8.92 7.27
C ARG A 190 -15.17 -9.91 8.00
N LYS A 191 -13.93 -10.05 7.54
CA LYS A 191 -13.05 -11.14 7.99
C LYS A 191 -11.85 -10.62 8.77
N SER A 192 -11.11 -9.71 8.21
CA SER A 192 -9.98 -9.00 8.81
C SER A 192 -9.52 -7.93 7.82
N PRO A 193 -9.10 -6.74 8.26
CA PRO A 193 -8.59 -5.71 7.36
C PRO A 193 -7.35 -6.17 6.59
N CYS A 194 -6.57 -7.09 7.15
CA CYS A 194 -5.39 -7.69 6.54
C CYS A 194 -5.11 -9.08 7.10
N ILE A 195 -4.40 -9.90 6.34
CA ILE A 195 -3.90 -11.21 6.77
C ILE A 195 -2.70 -11.03 7.68
N GLU A 196 -1.79 -10.13 7.26
CA GLU A 196 -0.59 -9.78 8.02
C GLU A 196 -0.98 -8.80 9.13
N MET A 197 -1.76 -9.32 10.10
CA MET A 197 -2.38 -8.52 11.15
C MET A 197 -1.36 -7.67 11.89
N MET A 198 -1.57 -6.36 11.80
CA MET A 198 -0.79 -5.34 12.50
C MET A 198 0.72 -5.46 12.31
N SER A 199 1.14 -5.98 11.16
CA SER A 199 2.54 -5.93 10.73
C SER A 199 2.94 -4.48 10.46
N ASP A 200 3.96 -4.01 11.15
CA ASP A 200 4.36 -2.60 11.11
C ASP A 200 4.61 -2.07 9.70
N ASP A 201 5.54 -2.68 8.97
CA ASP A 201 5.97 -2.16 7.67
C ASP A 201 5.04 -2.58 6.53
N TYR A 202 4.43 -3.77 6.63
CA TYR A 202 3.66 -4.33 5.52
C TYR A 202 2.23 -3.79 5.46
N ASN A 203 1.65 -3.42 6.59
CA ASN A 203 0.32 -2.83 6.59
C ASN A 203 0.31 -1.40 6.05
N SER A 204 1.30 -0.57 6.40
CA SER A 204 1.40 0.79 5.85
C SER A 204 1.58 0.78 4.33
N THR A 205 2.34 -0.20 3.79
CA THR A 205 2.49 -0.37 2.34
C THR A 205 1.24 -0.96 1.69
N LEU A 206 0.49 -1.82 2.38
CA LEU A 206 -0.76 -2.38 1.90
C LEU A 206 -1.82 -1.29 1.71
N ILE A 207 -2.00 -0.43 2.71
CA ILE A 207 -3.09 0.55 2.69
C ILE A 207 -2.81 1.78 1.83
N LYS A 208 -1.57 2.00 1.39
CA LYS A 208 -1.21 3.26 0.69
C LYS A 208 -2.00 3.50 -0.60
N GLY A 209 -2.36 2.45 -1.33
CA GLY A 209 -3.19 2.56 -2.53
C GLY A 209 -4.65 2.91 -2.22
N PHE A 210 -5.13 2.62 -1.00
CA PHE A 210 -6.51 2.93 -0.60
C PHE A 210 -6.77 4.42 -0.46
N TYR A 211 -5.74 5.22 -0.20
CA TYR A 211 -5.85 6.69 -0.29
C TYR A 211 -6.14 7.17 -1.71
N ASN A 212 -5.63 6.47 -2.73
CA ASN A 212 -5.92 6.79 -4.12
C ASN A 212 -7.37 6.43 -4.49
N PHE A 213 -7.88 5.31 -4.00
CA PHE A 213 -9.30 4.98 -4.13
C PHE A 213 -10.21 6.00 -3.44
N TYR A 214 -9.82 6.45 -2.25
CA TYR A 214 -10.59 7.43 -1.51
C TYR A 214 -10.64 8.78 -2.21
N ASP A 215 -9.54 9.27 -2.73
CA ASP A 215 -9.47 10.59 -3.34
C ASP A 215 -9.97 10.63 -4.79
N PHE A 216 -9.72 9.58 -5.58
CA PHE A 216 -9.95 9.57 -7.03
C PHE A 216 -10.97 8.55 -7.49
N GLY A 217 -11.44 7.66 -6.64
CA GLY A 217 -12.39 6.61 -6.97
C GLY A 217 -13.80 7.13 -7.22
N ASP A 218 -14.59 6.36 -7.96
CA ASP A 218 -16.02 6.55 -8.07
C ASP A 218 -16.68 6.50 -6.69
N PRO A 219 -17.87 7.08 -6.49
CA PRO A 219 -18.49 7.19 -5.15
C PRO A 219 -18.55 5.89 -4.36
N GLN A 220 -18.76 4.76 -5.03
CA GLN A 220 -18.84 3.44 -4.39
C GLN A 220 -17.46 2.94 -3.94
N VAL A 221 -16.44 3.06 -4.80
CA VAL A 221 -15.04 2.70 -4.47
C VAL A 221 -14.51 3.60 -3.38
N ARG A 222 -14.72 4.92 -3.51
CA ARG A 222 -14.35 5.93 -2.51
C ARG A 222 -14.90 5.59 -1.14
N ARG A 223 -16.21 5.31 -1.06
CA ARG A 223 -16.87 4.95 0.20
C ARG A 223 -16.29 3.65 0.78
N SER A 224 -16.11 2.63 -0.05
CA SER A 224 -15.60 1.34 0.40
C SER A 224 -14.17 1.45 0.92
N ALA A 225 -13.31 2.20 0.25
CA ALA A 225 -11.94 2.46 0.67
C ALA A 225 -11.89 3.29 1.96
N GLY A 226 -12.72 4.32 2.09
CA GLY A 226 -12.81 5.13 3.31
C GLY A 226 -13.18 4.28 4.53
N LEU A 227 -14.22 3.45 4.40
CA LEU A 227 -14.65 2.56 5.48
C LEU A 227 -13.57 1.51 5.84
N LEU A 228 -12.79 1.03 4.87
CA LEU A 228 -11.69 0.12 5.15
C LEU A 228 -10.54 0.83 5.88
N LEU A 229 -10.21 2.06 5.49
CA LEU A 229 -9.22 2.88 6.20
C LEU A 229 -9.69 3.20 7.63
N ASP A 230 -10.96 3.56 7.83
CA ASP A 230 -11.53 3.78 9.15
C ASP A 230 -11.39 2.55 10.04
N LEU A 231 -11.73 1.39 9.50
CA LEU A 231 -11.61 0.12 10.20
C LEU A 231 -10.15 -0.21 10.52
N TYR A 232 -9.25 -0.02 9.57
CA TYR A 232 -7.82 -0.24 9.75
C TYR A 232 -7.26 0.60 10.91
N PHE A 233 -7.56 1.90 10.91
CA PHE A 233 -7.10 2.79 11.98
C PHE A 233 -7.78 2.51 13.33
N ALA A 234 -9.04 2.05 13.34
CA ALA A 234 -9.71 1.63 14.56
C ALA A 234 -9.03 0.39 15.18
N TYR A 235 -8.64 -0.59 14.36
CA TYR A 235 -7.86 -1.75 14.82
C TYR A 235 -6.51 -1.33 15.37
N TRP A 236 -5.80 -0.45 14.66
CA TRP A 236 -4.50 0.04 15.10
C TRP A 236 -4.62 0.84 16.40
N ALA A 237 -5.59 1.75 16.52
CA ALA A 237 -5.77 2.65 17.65
C ALA A 237 -5.97 1.92 18.98
N GLN A 238 -6.64 0.78 18.94
CA GLN A 238 -6.92 -0.03 20.14
C GLN A 238 -5.65 -0.66 20.74
N GLU A 239 -4.66 -0.95 19.93
CA GLU A 239 -3.52 -1.79 20.33
C GLU A 239 -2.19 -1.07 20.21
N GLN A 240 -2.17 0.22 20.51
CA GLN A 240 -0.98 1.05 20.55
C GLN A 240 -0.90 1.88 21.84
N ILE A 241 0.31 2.21 22.24
CA ILE A 241 0.62 3.18 23.30
C ILE A 241 1.65 4.13 22.73
N ASP A 242 1.34 5.43 22.76
CA ASP A 242 2.23 6.49 22.28
C ASP A 242 2.76 6.24 20.84
N GLY A 243 1.90 5.71 19.96
CA GLY A 243 2.22 5.39 18.56
C GLY A 243 2.99 4.09 18.37
N VAL A 244 3.32 3.37 19.44
CA VAL A 244 3.98 2.06 19.37
C VAL A 244 2.94 0.95 19.42
N GLN A 245 2.91 0.13 18.41
CA GLN A 245 1.98 -1.00 18.32
C GLN A 245 2.39 -2.15 19.22
N GLY A 246 1.43 -2.66 20.01
CA GLY A 246 1.54 -3.87 20.82
C GLY A 246 0.64 -5.00 20.31
N GLY A 247 0.38 -5.97 21.16
CA GLY A 247 -0.59 -7.04 20.92
C GLY A 247 -0.13 -8.17 20.02
N GLY A 248 -1.07 -9.03 19.66
CA GLY A 248 -0.84 -10.14 18.75
C GLY A 248 -0.64 -9.66 17.33
N ARG A 249 0.56 -9.78 16.82
CA ARG A 249 0.95 -9.35 15.47
C ARG A 249 1.48 -10.51 14.66
N SER A 250 1.28 -10.50 13.35
CA SER A 250 1.89 -11.45 12.43
C SER A 250 2.97 -10.79 11.58
N ARG A 251 3.84 -11.59 10.99
CA ARG A 251 4.97 -11.17 10.15
C ARG A 251 5.86 -10.13 10.84
N ILE A 252 6.31 -10.47 12.05
CA ILE A 252 7.21 -9.64 12.82
C ILE A 252 8.62 -10.14 12.58
N TYR A 253 9.48 -9.27 12.04
CA TYR A 253 10.88 -9.57 11.99
C TYR A 253 11.53 -9.35 13.37
N PHE A 254 12.53 -10.18 13.68
CA PHE A 254 13.25 -10.14 14.95
C PHE A 254 13.67 -8.71 15.37
N TYR A 255 14.21 -7.93 14.44
CA TYR A 255 14.62 -6.56 14.68
C TYR A 255 13.47 -5.58 14.89
N ASN A 256 12.29 -5.89 14.38
CA ASN A 256 11.08 -5.09 14.57
C ASN A 256 10.30 -5.51 15.81
N GLY A 257 10.32 -6.80 16.13
CA GLY A 257 9.54 -7.37 17.24
C GLY A 257 10.03 -6.94 18.64
N LEU A 258 11.30 -6.69 18.78
CA LEU A 258 11.91 -6.22 20.04
C LEU A 258 12.00 -4.70 20.12
N SER A 259 11.80 -3.99 19.02
CA SER A 259 11.94 -2.55 18.98
C SER A 259 10.62 -1.87 19.27
N GLN A 260 10.68 -0.95 20.17
CA GLN A 260 9.70 0.12 20.29
C GLN A 260 9.91 1.08 19.10
N ASN A 261 9.67 0.57 17.89
CA ASN A 261 10.05 1.28 16.68
C ASN A 261 9.10 2.45 16.42
N ARG A 262 9.52 3.62 16.85
CA ARG A 262 8.78 4.88 16.70
C ARG A 262 8.97 5.55 15.34
N ASN A 263 9.72 4.94 14.43
CA ASN A 263 10.09 5.56 13.15
C ASN A 263 9.60 4.79 11.92
N HIS A 264 9.06 3.59 12.09
CA HIS A 264 8.69 2.70 10.98
C HIS A 264 7.21 2.28 11.04
N GLY A 265 6.73 1.75 9.96
CA GLY A 265 5.38 1.20 9.85
C GLY A 265 4.30 2.24 10.06
N ASN A 266 3.45 2.02 11.05
CA ASN A 266 2.35 2.91 11.36
C ASN A 266 2.72 4.14 12.22
N ALA A 267 3.93 4.20 12.76
CA ALA A 267 4.34 5.31 13.62
C ALA A 267 4.31 6.68 12.91
N PRO A 268 4.74 6.81 11.63
CA PRO A 268 4.55 8.04 10.87
C PRO A 268 3.10 8.46 10.72
N LEU A 269 2.20 7.51 10.46
CA LEU A 269 0.77 7.75 10.33
C LEU A 269 0.13 8.13 11.66
N ALA A 270 0.59 7.53 12.76
CA ALA A 270 0.17 7.87 14.11
C ALA A 270 0.46 9.34 14.45
N TRP A 271 1.68 9.77 14.17
CA TRP A 271 2.05 11.17 14.36
C TRP A 271 1.27 12.11 13.41
N PHE A 272 1.13 11.70 12.16
CA PHE A 272 0.48 12.53 11.14
C PHE A 272 -1.02 12.75 11.42
N TYR A 273 -1.75 11.69 11.80
CA TYR A 273 -3.19 11.77 11.99
C TYR A 273 -3.61 12.15 13.41
N PHE A 274 -2.84 11.76 14.41
CA PHE A 274 -3.25 11.89 15.81
C PHE A 274 -2.30 12.74 16.65
N GLY A 275 -1.15 13.14 16.11
CA GLY A 275 -0.15 13.91 16.85
C GLY A 275 0.53 13.14 17.98
N ILE A 276 0.44 11.80 17.98
CA ILE A 276 1.02 10.92 19.00
C ILE A 276 2.34 10.31 18.54
N GLY A 277 3.18 9.96 19.50
CA GLY A 277 4.52 9.46 19.22
C GLY A 277 5.50 10.58 18.87
N LYS A 278 6.52 10.23 18.10
CA LYS A 278 7.60 11.15 17.69
C LYS A 278 7.42 11.55 16.22
N GLN A 279 7.71 12.81 15.91
CA GLN A 279 7.76 13.24 14.50
C GLN A 279 8.75 12.38 13.71
N PRO A 280 8.27 11.64 12.71
CA PRO A 280 9.10 10.71 11.95
C PRO A 280 9.79 11.38 10.78
N THR A 281 10.74 10.67 10.19
CA THR A 281 11.12 10.92 8.80
C THR A 281 10.04 10.35 7.89
N VAL A 282 9.52 11.15 6.98
CA VAL A 282 8.49 10.71 6.02
C VAL A 282 9.14 9.84 4.94
N TYR A 283 8.72 8.60 4.84
CA TYR A 283 9.15 7.68 3.80
C TYR A 283 8.25 7.73 2.56
N GLY A 284 8.69 7.15 1.45
CA GLY A 284 7.92 7.14 0.19
C GLY A 284 6.52 6.55 0.34
N HIS A 285 6.34 5.52 1.16
CA HIS A 285 5.04 4.88 1.37
C HIS A 285 4.04 5.74 2.17
N ASP A 286 4.50 6.76 2.90
CA ASP A 286 3.62 7.67 3.63
C ASP A 286 3.10 8.83 2.77
N MET A 287 3.64 9.01 1.56
CA MET A 287 3.28 10.14 0.69
C MET A 287 1.81 10.14 0.29
N ASN A 288 1.23 8.96 0.05
CA ASN A 288 -0.19 8.88 -0.29
C ASN A 288 -1.09 9.39 0.84
N ALA A 289 -0.78 9.02 2.08
CA ALA A 289 -1.48 9.51 3.26
C ALA A 289 -1.31 11.03 3.44
N ALA A 290 -0.07 11.53 3.31
CA ALA A 290 0.25 12.94 3.48
C ALA A 290 -0.45 13.85 2.45
N LEU A 291 -0.68 13.35 1.24
CA LEU A 291 -1.32 14.08 0.13
C LEU A 291 -2.82 13.78 0.01
N SER A 292 -3.40 12.94 0.87
CA SER A 292 -4.81 12.55 0.82
C SER A 292 -5.70 13.52 1.61
N ASP A 293 -6.94 13.61 1.18
CA ASP A 293 -8.01 14.30 1.92
C ASP A 293 -8.63 13.39 3.00
N TYR A 294 -8.28 12.10 3.03
CA TYR A 294 -8.75 11.20 4.07
C TYR A 294 -8.29 11.65 5.46
N ARG A 295 -9.22 11.59 6.41
CA ARG A 295 -8.95 11.76 7.83
C ARG A 295 -9.70 10.69 8.62
N PRO A 296 -9.05 10.02 9.58
CA PRO A 296 -9.74 9.07 10.46
C PRO A 296 -10.89 9.74 11.20
N PRO A 297 -11.99 9.02 11.49
CA PRO A 297 -13.10 9.53 12.26
C PRO A 297 -12.68 9.99 13.68
N ALA A 298 -13.38 10.96 14.25
CA ALA A 298 -13.09 11.50 15.58
C ALA A 298 -13.04 10.41 16.66
N VAL A 299 -13.96 9.45 16.61
CA VAL A 299 -13.97 8.31 17.53
C VAL A 299 -12.68 7.48 17.49
N VAL A 300 -12.06 7.36 16.32
CA VAL A 300 -10.77 6.65 16.17
C VAL A 300 -9.65 7.50 16.79
N ALA A 301 -9.70 8.81 16.62
CA ALA A 301 -8.75 9.72 17.27
C ALA A 301 -8.87 9.66 18.80
N ASP A 302 -10.10 9.65 19.34
CA ASP A 302 -10.34 9.50 20.77
C ASP A 302 -9.76 8.19 21.31
N ILE A 303 -10.02 7.06 20.61
CA ILE A 303 -9.43 5.76 20.97
C ILE A 303 -7.90 5.81 20.91
N ALA A 304 -7.31 6.48 19.92
CA ALA A 304 -5.87 6.55 19.77
C ALA A 304 -5.18 7.38 20.86
N THR A 305 -5.79 8.48 21.27
CA THR A 305 -5.15 9.47 22.15
C THR A 305 -5.48 9.27 23.63
N ASP A 306 -6.67 8.74 23.97
CA ASP A 306 -7.07 8.50 25.36
C ASP A 306 -6.74 7.09 25.82
N VAL A 307 -5.45 6.79 25.96
CA VAL A 307 -4.97 5.48 26.43
C VAL A 307 -5.46 5.16 27.85
N GLN A 308 -5.56 6.16 28.72
CA GLN A 308 -6.02 5.98 30.09
C GLN A 308 -7.52 5.71 30.15
N GLY A 309 -8.32 6.45 29.38
CA GLY A 309 -9.76 6.25 29.31
C GLY A 309 -10.19 4.92 28.68
N ARG A 310 -9.37 4.33 27.82
CA ARG A 310 -9.60 2.97 27.33
C ARG A 310 -9.60 1.92 28.45
N GLY A 311 -8.81 2.14 29.50
CA GLY A 311 -8.70 1.22 30.62
C GLY A 311 -8.11 -0.14 30.22
N ARG A 312 -8.60 -1.20 30.87
CA ARG A 312 -8.19 -2.59 30.62
C ARG A 312 -9.24 -3.31 29.79
N TYR A 313 -8.79 -4.01 28.74
CA TYR A 313 -9.67 -4.81 27.87
C TYR A 313 -8.90 -5.88 27.14
N GLU A 314 -9.63 -6.77 26.50
CA GLU A 314 -9.09 -7.82 25.67
C GLU A 314 -9.57 -7.65 24.23
N VAL A 315 -8.67 -7.83 23.28
CA VAL A 315 -8.99 -7.95 21.85
C VAL A 315 -8.92 -9.42 21.48
N ARG A 316 -10.05 -9.95 21.05
CA ARG A 316 -10.15 -11.34 20.56
C ARG A 316 -10.66 -11.31 19.14
N GLN A 317 -9.87 -11.80 18.23
CA GLN A 317 -10.23 -11.82 16.82
C GLN A 317 -9.97 -13.20 16.24
N ARG A 318 -10.83 -13.58 15.31
CA ARG A 318 -10.64 -14.75 14.47
C ARG A 318 -10.59 -14.30 13.01
N PRO A 319 -9.47 -13.73 12.57
CA PRO A 319 -9.31 -13.39 11.17
C PRO A 319 -9.42 -14.62 10.29
N GLN A 320 -9.56 -14.37 9.01
CA GLN A 320 -9.67 -15.43 8.03
C GLN A 320 -8.48 -16.38 8.09
N GLY A 321 -8.75 -17.66 8.17
CA GLY A 321 -7.72 -18.69 8.10
C GLY A 321 -7.15 -18.85 6.71
N LEU A 322 -5.87 -19.18 6.63
CA LEU A 322 -5.20 -19.55 5.40
C LEU A 322 -5.55 -21.01 5.07
N GLY A 323 -6.44 -21.21 4.10
CA GLY A 323 -6.77 -22.54 3.61
C GLY A 323 -5.64 -23.12 2.78
N THR A 324 -5.17 -24.32 3.14
CA THR A 324 -4.18 -25.07 2.36
C THR A 324 -4.74 -26.34 1.73
N GLN A 325 -6.01 -26.64 1.94
CA GLN A 325 -6.59 -27.88 1.45
C GLN A 325 -6.46 -28.03 -0.06
N GLY A 326 -5.93 -29.19 -0.47
CA GLY A 326 -5.78 -29.56 -1.86
C GLY A 326 -4.58 -28.95 -2.58
N ARG A 327 -3.71 -28.21 -1.89
CA ARG A 327 -2.46 -27.73 -2.47
C ARG A 327 -1.30 -28.62 -2.10
N PRO A 328 -0.51 -29.08 -3.09
CA PRO A 328 0.80 -29.60 -2.77
C PRO A 328 1.63 -28.48 -2.15
N MET A 329 2.34 -28.79 -1.11
CA MET A 329 3.29 -27.90 -0.48
C MET A 329 4.43 -27.65 -1.45
N THR A 330 4.49 -26.45 -2.00
CA THR A 330 5.53 -26.09 -2.96
C THR A 330 6.58 -25.21 -2.28
N THR A 331 7.83 -25.40 -2.66
CA THR A 331 8.94 -24.52 -2.27
C THR A 331 8.88 -23.18 -3.00
N ALA A 332 8.13 -23.08 -4.08
CA ALA A 332 7.93 -21.87 -4.87
C ALA A 332 6.74 -21.04 -4.32
N VAL A 333 6.89 -20.54 -3.14
CA VAL A 333 5.88 -19.86 -2.34
C VAL A 333 5.29 -18.62 -3.04
N THR A 334 6.05 -17.97 -3.89
CA THR A 334 5.69 -16.67 -4.48
C THR A 334 4.93 -16.76 -5.80
N THR A 335 4.79 -17.95 -6.38
CA THR A 335 4.20 -18.14 -7.71
C THR A 335 2.78 -18.69 -7.70
N VAL A 336 2.31 -19.18 -6.56
CA VAL A 336 0.99 -19.80 -6.43
C VAL A 336 0.08 -18.87 -5.62
N PRO A 337 -1.10 -18.50 -6.13
CA PRO A 337 -2.07 -17.74 -5.37
C PRO A 337 -2.44 -18.47 -4.08
N THR A 338 -2.47 -17.74 -2.98
CA THR A 338 -2.92 -18.29 -1.70
C THR A 338 -4.42 -18.09 -1.58
N GLU A 339 -5.15 -19.18 -1.38
CA GLU A 339 -6.58 -19.14 -1.17
C GLU A 339 -6.88 -19.06 0.33
N MET A 340 -7.65 -18.05 0.71
CA MET A 340 -8.13 -17.87 2.07
C MET A 340 -9.53 -18.46 2.20
N ARG A 341 -9.75 -19.30 3.21
CA ARG A 341 -11.08 -19.82 3.51
C ARG A 341 -11.76 -19.02 4.62
N THR A 342 -13.05 -18.83 4.44
CA THR A 342 -13.86 -18.04 5.38
C THR A 342 -14.15 -18.75 6.70
N ASP A 343 -14.06 -20.07 6.73
CA ASP A 343 -14.57 -20.95 7.79
C ASP A 343 -13.59 -22.02 8.26
N GLY A 344 -12.43 -22.14 7.64
CA GLY A 344 -11.38 -23.06 8.06
C GLY A 344 -10.47 -22.43 9.12
N GLY A 345 -10.19 -23.16 10.20
CA GLY A 345 -9.36 -22.84 11.34
C GLY A 345 -8.47 -21.62 11.19
N GLY A 346 -8.90 -20.51 11.71
CA GLY A 346 -8.25 -19.24 11.48
C GLY A 346 -7.09 -18.98 12.42
N ILE A 347 -6.37 -17.93 12.15
CA ILE A 347 -5.47 -17.32 13.10
C ILE A 347 -6.33 -16.79 14.24
N LEU A 348 -6.20 -17.37 15.42
CA LEU A 348 -6.74 -16.77 16.64
C LEU A 348 -5.78 -15.66 17.06
N ARG A 349 -6.28 -14.45 17.13
CA ARG A 349 -5.52 -13.31 17.63
C ARG A 349 -6.07 -12.89 18.98
N TYR A 350 -5.20 -12.80 19.95
CA TYR A 350 -5.51 -12.35 21.29
C TYR A 350 -4.55 -11.24 21.68
N SER A 351 -5.08 -10.19 22.30
CA SER A 351 -4.30 -9.16 22.96
C SER A 351 -4.94 -8.75 24.27
N TYR A 352 -4.12 -8.65 25.30
CA TYR A 352 -4.49 -8.04 26.56
C TYR A 352 -3.93 -6.62 26.59
N CYS A 353 -4.81 -5.66 26.75
CA CYS A 353 -4.49 -4.25 26.70
C CYS A 353 -4.67 -3.64 28.11
N ASP A 354 -3.63 -2.98 28.59
CA ASP A 354 -3.60 -2.16 29.79
C ASP A 354 -3.01 -0.79 29.41
N PRO A 355 -3.37 0.29 30.07
CA PRO A 355 -2.79 1.60 29.75
C PRO A 355 -1.25 1.67 29.82
N ALA A 356 -0.61 0.79 30.58
CA ALA A 356 0.84 0.76 30.72
C ALA A 356 1.55 -0.22 29.76
N PHE A 357 0.85 -1.25 29.26
CA PHE A 357 1.42 -2.26 28.37
C PHE A 357 0.35 -2.97 27.54
N ILE A 358 0.78 -3.51 26.40
CA ILE A 358 -0.07 -4.36 25.55
C ILE A 358 0.73 -5.61 25.19
N VAL A 359 0.17 -6.78 25.52
CA VAL A 359 0.75 -8.08 25.21
C VAL A 359 -0.25 -8.91 24.42
N GLY A 360 0.23 -9.77 23.55
CA GLY A 360 -0.66 -10.62 22.77
C GLY A 360 0.06 -11.67 21.93
N THR A 361 -0.71 -12.50 21.30
CA THR A 361 -0.22 -13.58 20.44
C THR A 361 -1.18 -13.85 19.28
N PRO A 362 -0.66 -14.09 18.06
CA PRO A 362 -1.39 -14.81 17.04
C PRO A 362 -1.20 -16.32 17.29
N MET A 363 -2.26 -17.07 17.28
CA MET A 363 -2.22 -18.54 17.28
C MET A 363 -2.51 -19.04 15.88
N THR A 364 -1.51 -19.58 15.22
CA THR A 364 -1.59 -20.07 13.87
C THR A 364 -1.56 -21.59 13.82
N GLU A 365 -2.18 -22.18 12.81
CA GLU A 365 -1.99 -23.61 12.54
C GLU A 365 -0.52 -23.88 12.20
N ALA A 366 -0.01 -25.03 12.63
CA ALA A 366 1.31 -25.49 12.23
C ALA A 366 1.39 -25.65 10.71
N ARG A 367 2.37 -25.02 10.09
CA ARG A 367 2.59 -25.04 8.65
C ARG A 367 4.08 -25.22 8.36
N PRO A 368 4.45 -25.74 7.19
CA PRO A 368 5.85 -25.77 6.80
C PRO A 368 6.44 -24.38 6.71
N LEU A 369 7.67 -24.25 7.19
CA LEU A 369 8.39 -22.97 7.25
C LEU A 369 8.66 -22.31 5.88
N ASN A 370 8.56 -23.05 4.79
CA ASN A 370 8.74 -22.55 3.44
C ASN A 370 7.42 -22.12 2.75
N ASP A 371 6.29 -22.25 3.43
CA ASP A 371 5.02 -21.69 2.95
C ASP A 371 4.94 -20.22 3.38
N TRP A 372 4.80 -19.29 2.43
CA TRP A 372 4.71 -17.87 2.79
C TRP A 372 3.48 -17.58 3.67
N ALA A 373 2.45 -18.40 3.57
CA ALA A 373 1.30 -18.32 4.45
C ALA A 373 1.69 -18.54 5.92
N ALA A 374 2.63 -19.45 6.19
CA ALA A 374 3.21 -19.63 7.51
C ALA A 374 4.07 -18.42 7.90
N ILE A 375 4.88 -17.91 6.98
CA ILE A 375 5.73 -16.74 7.20
C ILE A 375 4.89 -15.50 7.47
N SER A 376 3.82 -15.29 6.71
CA SER A 376 2.93 -14.15 6.88
C SER A 376 2.07 -14.21 8.14
N ALA A 377 1.87 -15.39 8.69
CA ALA A 377 1.11 -15.61 9.91
C ALA A 377 1.96 -15.57 11.20
N GLN A 378 3.27 -15.64 11.07
CA GLN A 378 4.19 -15.65 12.24
C GLN A 378 4.52 -14.24 12.78
#